data_c5976c78ece2bc3f0cd739b279e085f9
#
_entry.id   c5976c78ece2bc3f0cd739b279e085f9
#
_cell.length_a   1.000
_cell.length_b   1.000
_cell.length_c   1.000
_cell.angle_alpha   90.00
_cell.angle_beta   90.00
_cell.angle_gamma   90.00
#
_symmetry.space_group_name_H-M   'P 1'
#
loop_
_entity.id
_entity.type
_entity.pdbx_description
1 polymer ?
#
loop_
_entity_poly.entity_id
_entity_poly.type
_entity_poly.pdbx_seq_one_letter_code
_entity_poly.pdbx_strand_id
1 'polypeptide(L)'
;MFWISILMFISSPCVIHSQLLGIGLPIKLKLHAIGPEDVAFNGKGQGPYTGVADGRILEYYNDKFIDFATTSPFRTKEKCDGTNDPNLQLTCGRPLGLEFHRRTGDLYIADINYGLLKVGPKGGIATQLAAGVNGKNFSFTNAVALDESTNTAYFVDSGKIFRTGNFTEVAQSGDTSGRLLKYEMNTGQVKVVLRGLSGPTGLAISDDNTFLVISEFIGRKITKHIIKGPKAGLTQAILKLVGQPDNVKWATSGGFWVAVNILKPPQPQELIPMTESIAVKFDINGKILDRKNVTLGYPNSFSGYLEYFGKAYTGSLVPDFLGVYSLK
;
A
#
# COMPACT_ATOMS: atom_id res chain seq x y z
N MET A 1 55.07 -2.61 46.03
CA MET A 1 54.38 -1.74 45.08
C MET A 1 53.82 -2.63 43.97
N PHE A 2 52.58 -3.14 44.12
CA PHE A 2 51.95 -4.06 43.18
C PHE A 2 51.03 -3.26 42.26
N TRP A 3 51.29 -3.34 40.95
CA TRP A 3 50.41 -2.81 39.95
C TRP A 3 49.34 -3.86 39.57
N ILE A 4 48.09 -3.55 39.86
CA ILE A 4 46.96 -4.37 39.40
C ILE A 4 46.47 -3.77 38.06
N SER A 5 46.73 -4.50 36.99
CA SER A 5 46.15 -4.16 35.67
C SER A 5 44.71 -4.64 35.61
N ILE A 6 43.78 -3.71 35.56
CA ILE A 6 42.35 -4.02 35.28
C ILE A 6 42.18 -4.16 33.80
N LEU A 7 41.96 -5.39 33.32
CA LEU A 7 41.49 -5.67 31.97
C LEU A 7 39.99 -5.33 31.89
N MET A 8 39.64 -4.24 31.22
CA MET A 8 38.26 -3.97 30.82
C MET A 8 37.93 -4.87 29.64
N PHE A 9 37.09 -5.87 29.87
CA PHE A 9 36.39 -6.59 28.78
C PHE A 9 35.32 -5.66 28.19
N ILE A 10 35.60 -5.10 27.02
CA ILE A 10 34.60 -4.44 26.20
C ILE A 10 33.79 -5.56 25.55
N SER A 11 32.62 -5.86 26.11
CA SER A 11 31.64 -6.73 25.47
C SER A 11 31.05 -5.97 24.27
N SER A 12 31.56 -6.24 23.07
CA SER A 12 30.89 -5.85 21.83
C SER A 12 29.49 -6.45 21.82
N PRO A 13 28.42 -5.66 21.58
CA PRO A 13 27.12 -6.24 21.37
C PRO A 13 27.18 -7.10 20.12
N CYS A 14 27.02 -8.39 20.29
CA CYS A 14 26.83 -9.35 19.19
C CYS A 14 25.53 -8.97 18.50
N VAL A 15 25.60 -8.19 17.42
CA VAL A 15 24.49 -7.96 16.52
C VAL A 15 24.23 -9.29 15.83
N ILE A 16 23.29 -10.04 16.38
CA ILE A 16 22.78 -11.25 15.71
C ILE A 16 22.08 -10.75 14.45
N HIS A 17 22.79 -10.76 13.34
CA HIS A 17 22.20 -10.73 12.00
C HIS A 17 21.46 -12.06 11.85
N SER A 18 20.20 -12.11 12.32
CA SER A 18 19.30 -13.17 11.90
C SER A 18 19.18 -13.04 10.38
N GLN A 19 19.85 -13.92 9.64
CA GLN A 19 19.66 -14.03 8.19
C GLN A 19 18.15 -14.23 7.97
N LEU A 20 17.51 -13.24 7.39
CA LEU A 20 16.12 -13.32 6.94
C LEU A 20 16.07 -14.44 5.90
N LEU A 21 15.52 -15.58 6.27
CA LEU A 21 15.30 -16.68 5.33
C LEU A 21 14.32 -16.18 4.27
N GLY A 22 14.75 -16.19 3.02
CA GLY A 22 13.89 -15.89 1.89
C GLY A 22 12.78 -16.94 1.77
N ILE A 23 11.56 -16.53 1.48
CA ILE A 23 10.43 -17.47 1.26
C ILE A 23 10.44 -18.09 -0.14
N GLY A 24 11.51 -17.90 -0.91
CA GLY A 24 11.66 -18.40 -2.26
C GLY A 24 10.99 -17.53 -3.33
N LEU A 25 10.77 -18.11 -4.50
CA LEU A 25 10.05 -17.45 -5.59
C LEU A 25 8.53 -17.65 -5.45
N PRO A 26 7.72 -16.62 -5.79
CA PRO A 26 6.27 -16.76 -5.82
C PRO A 26 5.78 -17.61 -7.01
N ILE A 27 4.64 -18.24 -6.86
CA ILE A 27 3.81 -18.63 -8.01
C ILE A 27 3.35 -17.32 -8.66
N LYS A 28 3.59 -17.17 -9.97
CA LYS A 28 3.27 -15.94 -10.70
C LYS A 28 1.92 -16.06 -11.40
N LEU A 29 0.96 -15.27 -10.97
CA LEU A 29 -0.29 -15.06 -11.71
C LEU A 29 -0.03 -13.95 -12.72
N LYS A 30 0.19 -14.35 -13.99
CA LYS A 30 0.57 -13.44 -15.08
C LYS A 30 -0.59 -12.54 -15.51
N LEU A 31 -0.27 -11.26 -15.75
CA LEU A 31 -1.18 -10.27 -16.31
C LEU A 31 -0.73 -9.85 -17.71
N HIS A 32 -1.66 -9.33 -18.52
CA HIS A 32 -1.37 -8.62 -19.77
C HIS A 32 -1.30 -7.10 -19.54
N ALA A 33 -0.73 -6.71 -18.38
CA ALA A 33 -0.55 -5.33 -17.93
C ALA A 33 0.56 -5.28 -16.87
N ILE A 34 1.10 -4.08 -16.64
CA ILE A 34 2.21 -3.83 -15.70
C ILE A 34 1.66 -3.22 -14.40
N GLY A 35 2.35 -3.49 -13.32
CA GLY A 35 2.19 -2.81 -12.04
C GLY A 35 0.91 -3.15 -11.30
N PRO A 36 0.62 -4.44 -11.02
CA PRO A 36 -0.40 -4.83 -10.05
C PRO A 36 0.04 -4.39 -8.66
N GLU A 37 -0.45 -3.22 -8.23
CA GLU A 37 0.09 -2.54 -7.05
C GLU A 37 -0.56 -3.05 -5.76
N ASP A 38 -1.88 -3.06 -5.70
CA ASP A 38 -2.65 -3.55 -4.56
C ASP A 38 -3.43 -4.81 -4.90
N VAL A 39 -3.82 -5.56 -3.87
CA VAL A 39 -4.58 -6.81 -3.99
C VAL A 39 -5.79 -6.74 -3.08
N ALA A 40 -6.96 -7.09 -3.60
CA ALA A 40 -8.19 -7.17 -2.84
C ALA A 40 -8.99 -8.44 -3.17
N PHE A 41 -9.83 -8.88 -2.23
CA PHE A 41 -10.83 -9.92 -2.43
C PHE A 41 -12.20 -9.35 -2.07
N ASN A 42 -13.24 -9.72 -2.81
CA ASN A 42 -14.59 -9.28 -2.49
C ASN A 42 -15.18 -10.03 -1.29
N GLY A 43 -16.32 -9.59 -0.78
CA GLY A 43 -16.98 -10.20 0.38
C GLY A 43 -17.40 -11.66 0.21
N LYS A 44 -17.37 -12.19 -1.02
CA LYS A 44 -17.64 -13.61 -1.34
C LYS A 44 -16.36 -14.43 -1.47
N GLY A 45 -15.19 -13.82 -1.29
CA GLY A 45 -13.89 -14.47 -1.44
C GLY A 45 -13.44 -14.65 -2.89
N GLN A 46 -14.07 -13.98 -3.85
CA GLN A 46 -13.64 -13.98 -5.25
C GLN A 46 -12.48 -13.00 -5.45
N GLY A 47 -11.59 -13.30 -6.40
CA GLY A 47 -10.37 -12.54 -6.70
C GLY A 47 -9.14 -13.46 -6.79
N PRO A 48 -7.91 -12.92 -6.73
CA PRO A 48 -7.59 -11.52 -6.41
C PRO A 48 -8.03 -10.51 -7.47
N TYR A 49 -8.38 -9.32 -7.00
CA TYR A 49 -8.53 -8.12 -7.83
C TYR A 49 -7.29 -7.26 -7.68
N THR A 50 -6.88 -6.59 -8.76
CA THR A 50 -5.72 -5.69 -8.73
C THR A 50 -5.86 -4.53 -9.70
N GLY A 51 -5.38 -3.34 -9.28
CA GLY A 51 -5.24 -2.19 -10.15
C GLY A 51 -3.92 -2.23 -10.92
N VAL A 52 -3.94 -1.86 -12.20
CA VAL A 52 -2.76 -1.89 -13.08
C VAL A 52 -2.46 -0.53 -13.71
N ALA A 53 -1.26 -0.39 -14.29
CA ALA A 53 -0.72 0.88 -14.78
C ALA A 53 -1.59 1.55 -15.84
N ASP A 54 -2.34 0.78 -16.59
CA ASP A 54 -3.16 1.25 -17.70
C ASP A 54 -4.59 1.68 -17.34
N GLY A 55 -4.87 1.81 -16.02
CA GLY A 55 -6.15 2.30 -15.50
C GLY A 55 -7.23 1.25 -15.34
N ARG A 56 -6.92 -0.02 -15.63
CA ARG A 56 -7.85 -1.12 -15.38
C ARG A 56 -7.74 -1.63 -13.95
N ILE A 57 -8.83 -2.23 -13.50
CA ILE A 57 -8.88 -3.17 -12.39
C ILE A 57 -9.21 -4.53 -12.99
N LEU A 58 -8.35 -5.50 -12.71
CA LEU A 58 -8.45 -6.85 -13.23
C LEU A 58 -8.91 -7.80 -12.12
N GLU A 59 -9.74 -8.78 -12.47
CA GLU A 59 -10.19 -9.89 -11.62
C GLU A 59 -9.55 -11.20 -12.08
N TYR A 60 -8.98 -11.96 -11.15
CA TYR A 60 -8.52 -13.32 -11.44
C TYR A 60 -9.70 -14.30 -11.37
N TYR A 61 -10.07 -14.84 -12.53
CA TYR A 61 -11.20 -15.75 -12.69
C TYR A 61 -10.87 -16.85 -13.70
N ASN A 62 -11.13 -18.11 -13.35
CA ASN A 62 -10.86 -19.28 -14.21
C ASN A 62 -9.43 -19.26 -14.78
N ASP A 63 -8.42 -19.17 -13.88
CA ASP A 63 -6.97 -19.21 -14.15
C ASP A 63 -6.44 -18.12 -15.09
N LYS A 64 -7.15 -17.01 -15.22
CA LYS A 64 -6.73 -15.84 -15.99
C LYS A 64 -7.24 -14.55 -15.38
N PHE A 65 -6.57 -13.44 -15.72
CA PHE A 65 -7.10 -12.12 -15.43
C PHE A 65 -8.07 -11.66 -16.53
N ILE A 66 -9.19 -11.11 -16.10
CA ILE A 66 -10.21 -10.48 -16.96
C ILE A 66 -10.44 -9.04 -16.54
N ASP A 67 -10.89 -8.19 -17.45
CA ASP A 67 -11.25 -6.80 -17.15
C ASP A 67 -12.47 -6.77 -16.25
N PHE A 68 -12.35 -6.10 -15.10
CA PHE A 68 -13.45 -5.86 -14.16
C PHE A 68 -13.94 -4.43 -14.23
N ALA A 69 -13.02 -3.46 -14.08
CA ALA A 69 -13.38 -2.04 -14.07
C ALA A 69 -12.29 -1.16 -14.67
N THR A 70 -12.63 0.12 -14.90
CA THR A 70 -11.69 1.18 -15.31
C THR A 70 -11.92 2.43 -14.50
N THR A 71 -10.85 3.20 -14.23
CA THR A 71 -10.93 4.40 -13.39
C THR A 71 -11.15 5.68 -14.19
N SER A 72 -10.82 5.70 -15.48
CA SER A 72 -10.95 6.87 -16.33
C SER A 72 -12.12 6.77 -17.30
N PRO A 73 -12.96 7.79 -17.41
CA PRO A 73 -13.99 7.88 -18.45
C PRO A 73 -13.43 8.25 -19.83
N PHE A 74 -12.16 8.68 -19.91
CA PHE A 74 -11.50 9.11 -21.16
C PHE A 74 -10.64 8.02 -21.78
N ARG A 75 -10.60 6.87 -21.15
CA ARG A 75 -9.82 5.73 -21.56
C ARG A 75 -10.37 5.08 -22.83
N THR A 76 -9.49 4.69 -23.75
CA THR A 76 -9.81 3.74 -24.83
C THR A 76 -8.84 2.54 -24.76
N LYS A 77 -9.28 1.39 -25.27
CA LYS A 77 -8.44 0.19 -25.27
C LYS A 77 -7.17 0.39 -26.09
N GLU A 78 -7.31 0.98 -27.26
CA GLU A 78 -6.23 1.19 -28.22
C GLU A 78 -5.12 2.08 -27.64
N LYS A 79 -5.49 3.05 -26.81
CA LYS A 79 -4.54 4.01 -26.23
C LYS A 79 -3.95 3.54 -24.92
N CYS A 80 -4.72 2.79 -24.14
CA CYS A 80 -4.38 2.55 -22.75
C CYS A 80 -3.97 1.10 -22.43
N ASP A 81 -4.59 0.08 -23.09
CA ASP A 81 -4.33 -1.31 -22.71
C ASP A 81 -2.84 -1.67 -22.82
N GLY A 82 -2.29 -2.12 -21.69
CA GLY A 82 -0.89 -2.53 -21.58
C GLY A 82 0.12 -1.38 -21.44
N THR A 83 -0.33 -0.11 -21.47
CA THR A 83 0.60 1.04 -21.29
C THR A 83 1.07 1.15 -19.85
N ASN A 84 2.32 1.59 -19.69
CA ASN A 84 2.88 2.08 -18.44
C ASN A 84 3.47 3.49 -18.58
N ASP A 85 3.11 4.20 -19.67
CA ASP A 85 3.57 5.56 -19.92
C ASP A 85 2.98 6.52 -18.86
N PRO A 86 3.82 7.20 -18.05
CA PRO A 86 3.35 8.13 -17.04
C PRO A 86 2.60 9.33 -17.63
N ASN A 87 2.86 9.70 -18.89
CA ASN A 87 2.16 10.79 -19.56
C ASN A 87 0.71 10.43 -19.94
N LEU A 88 0.38 9.15 -20.01
CA LEU A 88 -0.96 8.67 -20.30
C LEU A 88 -1.82 8.46 -19.06
N GLN A 89 -1.27 8.54 -17.86
CA GLN A 89 -2.01 8.27 -16.61
C GLN A 89 -3.23 9.19 -16.42
N LEU A 90 -3.17 10.45 -16.88
CA LEU A 90 -4.32 11.36 -16.85
C LEU A 90 -5.45 10.91 -17.80
N THR A 91 -5.12 10.22 -18.89
CA THR A 91 -6.12 9.67 -19.83
C THR A 91 -6.59 8.30 -19.39
N CYS A 92 -5.67 7.45 -18.96
CA CYS A 92 -5.96 6.04 -18.72
C CYS A 92 -6.43 5.74 -17.29
N GLY A 93 -6.03 6.57 -16.32
CA GLY A 93 -6.16 6.29 -14.90
C GLY A 93 -4.94 5.54 -14.34
N ARG A 94 -4.83 5.49 -13.01
CA ARG A 94 -3.85 4.68 -12.28
C ARG A 94 -4.40 4.31 -10.91
N PRO A 95 -5.20 3.24 -10.81
CA PRO A 95 -5.67 2.74 -9.51
C PRO A 95 -4.50 2.17 -8.71
N LEU A 96 -4.37 2.59 -7.46
CA LEU A 96 -3.42 2.07 -6.50
C LEU A 96 -4.14 1.29 -5.39
N GLY A 97 -4.88 1.96 -4.49
CA GLY A 97 -5.55 1.30 -3.38
C GLY A 97 -6.92 0.74 -3.74
N LEU A 98 -7.22 -0.46 -3.27
CA LEU A 98 -8.47 -1.18 -3.51
C LEU A 98 -9.05 -1.70 -2.19
N GLU A 99 -10.36 -1.45 -1.94
CA GLU A 99 -11.07 -2.00 -0.80
C GLU A 99 -12.53 -2.30 -1.14
N PHE A 100 -12.97 -3.53 -0.94
CA PHE A 100 -14.36 -3.92 -1.15
C PHE A 100 -15.22 -3.62 0.08
N HIS A 101 -16.36 -3.01 -0.13
CA HIS A 101 -17.43 -2.98 0.86
C HIS A 101 -18.08 -4.37 0.91
N ARG A 102 -17.85 -5.11 1.98
CA ARG A 102 -18.19 -6.55 2.06
C ARG A 102 -19.68 -6.83 1.85
N ARG A 103 -20.56 -5.97 2.38
CA ARG A 103 -22.02 -6.15 2.32
C ARG A 103 -22.60 -5.80 0.96
N THR A 104 -22.17 -4.69 0.33
CA THR A 104 -22.73 -4.23 -0.95
C THR A 104 -22.02 -4.81 -2.17
N GLY A 105 -20.76 -5.23 -2.01
CA GLY A 105 -19.89 -5.66 -3.08
C GLY A 105 -19.31 -4.51 -3.91
N ASP A 106 -19.58 -3.25 -3.52
CA ASP A 106 -18.97 -2.10 -4.17
C ASP A 106 -17.45 -2.09 -3.91
N LEU A 107 -16.66 -1.80 -4.94
CA LEU A 107 -15.23 -1.59 -4.82
C LEU A 107 -14.94 -0.09 -4.73
N TYR A 108 -14.28 0.33 -3.65
CA TYR A 108 -13.72 1.66 -3.48
C TYR A 108 -12.26 1.66 -3.95
N ILE A 109 -11.89 2.71 -4.66
CA ILE A 109 -10.64 2.79 -5.40
C ILE A 109 -9.96 4.11 -5.09
N ALA A 110 -8.70 4.07 -4.69
CA ALA A 110 -7.83 5.24 -4.66
C ALA A 110 -7.05 5.30 -5.98
N ASP A 111 -7.33 6.31 -6.79
CA ASP A 111 -6.65 6.55 -8.07
C ASP A 111 -5.80 7.83 -7.99
N ILE A 112 -4.58 7.78 -8.49
CA ILE A 112 -3.63 8.90 -8.44
C ILE A 112 -4.23 10.19 -9.01
N ASN A 113 -4.97 10.08 -10.11
CA ASN A 113 -5.43 11.22 -10.88
C ASN A 113 -6.88 11.56 -10.61
N TYR A 114 -7.68 10.54 -10.32
CA TYR A 114 -9.13 10.68 -10.16
C TYR A 114 -9.57 10.73 -8.70
N GLY A 115 -8.66 10.55 -7.75
CA GLY A 115 -8.96 10.61 -6.33
C GLY A 115 -9.68 9.36 -5.81
N LEU A 116 -10.74 9.54 -5.04
CA LEU A 116 -11.57 8.45 -4.52
C LEU A 116 -12.68 8.14 -5.52
N LEU A 117 -12.75 6.88 -5.95
CA LEU A 117 -13.79 6.39 -6.85
C LEU A 117 -14.51 5.18 -6.25
N LYS A 118 -15.61 4.80 -6.89
CA LYS A 118 -16.38 3.59 -6.58
C LYS A 118 -16.90 2.93 -7.85
N VAL A 119 -16.90 1.59 -7.86
CA VAL A 119 -17.58 0.80 -8.89
C VAL A 119 -18.44 -0.29 -8.24
N GLY A 120 -19.59 -0.57 -8.81
CA GLY A 120 -20.50 -1.60 -8.30
C GLY A 120 -19.99 -3.02 -8.54
N PRO A 121 -20.67 -4.04 -7.96
CA PRO A 121 -20.21 -5.43 -7.98
C PRO A 121 -20.18 -6.08 -9.38
N LYS A 122 -20.73 -5.43 -10.39
CA LYS A 122 -20.69 -5.88 -11.80
C LYS A 122 -19.52 -5.27 -12.59
N GLY A 123 -18.70 -4.43 -11.94
CA GLY A 123 -17.61 -3.74 -12.62
C GLY A 123 -18.07 -2.60 -13.53
N GLY A 124 -17.26 -2.27 -14.53
CA GLY A 124 -17.50 -1.20 -15.51
C GLY A 124 -16.71 0.07 -15.21
N ILE A 125 -17.19 1.23 -15.63
CA ILE A 125 -16.52 2.51 -15.41
C ILE A 125 -16.79 2.96 -13.97
N ALA A 126 -15.73 3.26 -13.20
CA ALA A 126 -15.84 3.73 -11.84
C ALA A 126 -16.39 5.17 -11.78
N THR A 127 -17.25 5.43 -10.81
CA THR A 127 -17.78 6.76 -10.53
C THR A 127 -16.84 7.51 -9.58
N GLN A 128 -16.47 8.74 -9.93
CA GLN A 128 -15.68 9.59 -9.07
C GLN A 128 -16.53 10.11 -7.90
N LEU A 129 -16.10 9.83 -6.67
CA LEU A 129 -16.72 10.28 -5.44
C LEU A 129 -16.13 11.60 -4.94
N ALA A 130 -14.80 11.73 -5.06
CA ALA A 130 -14.08 12.93 -4.64
C ALA A 130 -12.73 13.06 -5.38
N ALA A 131 -12.48 14.26 -5.91
CA ALA A 131 -11.19 14.62 -6.53
C ALA A 131 -10.42 15.67 -5.72
N GLY A 132 -11.02 16.22 -4.66
CA GLY A 132 -10.42 17.27 -3.85
C GLY A 132 -11.22 17.58 -2.59
N VAL A 133 -10.71 18.51 -1.79
CA VAL A 133 -11.36 19.00 -0.58
C VAL A 133 -11.04 20.49 -0.39
N ASN A 134 -12.05 21.29 0.03
CA ASN A 134 -11.93 22.73 0.25
C ASN A 134 -11.36 23.49 -0.98
N GLY A 135 -11.84 23.16 -2.19
CA GLY A 135 -11.43 23.79 -3.45
C GLY A 135 -10.01 23.41 -3.93
N LYS A 136 -9.35 22.44 -3.31
CA LYS A 136 -8.01 21.95 -3.72
C LYS A 136 -8.06 20.48 -4.09
N ASN A 137 -7.59 20.15 -5.29
CA ASN A 137 -7.48 18.78 -5.76
C ASN A 137 -6.52 17.97 -4.86
N PHE A 138 -6.74 16.66 -4.84
CA PHE A 138 -5.78 15.73 -4.25
C PHE A 138 -4.49 15.71 -5.10
N SER A 139 -3.38 15.47 -4.44
CA SER A 139 -2.09 15.44 -5.13
C SER A 139 -1.77 14.04 -5.63
N PHE A 140 -1.93 13.01 -4.80
CA PHE A 140 -1.58 11.64 -5.12
C PHE A 140 -2.37 10.69 -4.20
N THR A 141 -3.60 10.35 -4.60
CA THR A 141 -4.45 9.44 -3.81
C THR A 141 -3.94 8.01 -3.95
N ASN A 142 -3.63 7.36 -2.80
CA ASN A 142 -2.85 6.12 -2.82
C ASN A 142 -3.61 4.92 -2.22
N ALA A 143 -4.13 5.02 -1.02
CA ALA A 143 -4.75 3.91 -0.31
C ALA A 143 -6.14 4.27 0.23
N VAL A 144 -6.99 3.26 0.40
CA VAL A 144 -8.35 3.38 0.93
C VAL A 144 -8.64 2.25 1.92
N ALA A 145 -9.40 2.55 2.97
CA ALA A 145 -9.92 1.59 3.94
C ALA A 145 -11.35 1.98 4.34
N LEU A 146 -12.20 0.99 4.61
CA LEU A 146 -13.62 1.21 4.87
C LEU A 146 -13.99 0.91 6.32
N ASP A 147 -14.65 1.86 6.97
CA ASP A 147 -15.44 1.61 8.18
C ASP A 147 -16.91 1.42 7.78
N GLU A 148 -17.28 0.17 7.52
CA GLU A 148 -18.65 -0.17 7.12
C GLU A 148 -19.66 0.11 8.22
N SER A 149 -19.25 0.15 9.50
CA SER A 149 -20.14 0.40 10.63
C SER A 149 -20.64 1.83 10.70
N THR A 150 -19.86 2.78 10.14
CA THR A 150 -20.21 4.21 10.09
C THR A 150 -20.44 4.71 8.66
N ASN A 151 -20.42 3.82 7.66
CA ASN A 151 -20.46 4.18 6.24
C ASN A 151 -19.43 5.26 5.89
N THR A 152 -18.17 5.03 6.27
CA THR A 152 -17.07 5.96 6.04
C THR A 152 -15.94 5.29 5.26
N ALA A 153 -15.49 5.93 4.17
CA ALA A 153 -14.24 5.58 3.49
C ALA A 153 -13.14 6.52 3.97
N TYR A 154 -12.09 5.96 4.55
CA TYR A 154 -10.84 6.68 4.82
C TYR A 154 -9.88 6.47 3.66
N PHE A 155 -9.15 7.52 3.29
CA PHE A 155 -8.17 7.43 2.21
C PHE A 155 -7.02 8.41 2.43
N VAL A 156 -5.88 8.17 1.80
CA VAL A 156 -4.69 9.00 1.95
C VAL A 156 -4.35 9.74 0.65
N ASP A 157 -3.85 10.96 0.81
CA ASP A 157 -3.19 11.75 -0.23
C ASP A 157 -1.71 11.87 0.16
N SER A 158 -0.84 11.24 -0.61
CA SER A 158 0.59 11.08 -0.28
C SER A 158 1.39 12.38 -0.35
N GLY A 159 0.87 13.39 -1.04
CA GLY A 159 1.54 14.68 -1.22
C GLY A 159 2.09 14.88 -2.63
N LYS A 160 2.52 16.13 -2.91
CA LYS A 160 2.87 16.57 -4.28
C LYS A 160 4.14 15.94 -4.82
N ILE A 161 5.10 15.64 -3.96
CA ILE A 161 6.40 15.09 -4.35
C ILE A 161 6.27 13.75 -5.08
N PHE A 162 5.23 12.96 -4.80
CA PHE A 162 4.96 11.68 -5.47
C PHE A 162 4.61 11.82 -6.96
N ARG A 163 4.23 13.03 -7.42
CA ARG A 163 3.98 13.27 -8.86
C ARG A 163 5.22 13.64 -9.65
N THR A 164 6.22 14.22 -9.00
CA THR A 164 7.35 14.87 -9.69
C THR A 164 8.69 14.23 -9.40
N GLY A 165 8.78 13.53 -8.26
CA GLY A 165 10.02 12.89 -7.82
C GLY A 165 10.09 11.42 -8.25
N ASN A 166 11.32 10.96 -8.54
CA ASN A 166 11.59 9.53 -8.58
C ASN A 166 11.67 8.95 -7.16
N PHE A 167 11.73 7.62 -7.03
CA PHE A 167 11.72 6.93 -5.72
C PHE A 167 12.76 7.47 -4.73
N THR A 168 13.98 7.78 -5.20
CA THR A 168 15.06 8.29 -4.35
C THR A 168 14.77 9.71 -3.89
N GLU A 169 14.35 10.58 -4.80
CA GLU A 169 13.97 11.96 -4.51
C GLU A 169 12.82 12.02 -3.51
N VAL A 170 11.77 11.21 -3.73
CA VAL A 170 10.64 11.10 -2.80
C VAL A 170 11.12 10.66 -1.42
N ALA A 171 11.91 9.58 -1.35
CA ALA A 171 12.39 9.02 -0.09
C ALA A 171 13.27 9.98 0.74
N GLN A 172 13.95 10.91 0.07
CA GLN A 172 14.89 11.87 0.68
C GLN A 172 14.29 13.28 0.84
N SER A 173 13.09 13.54 0.32
CA SER A 173 12.50 14.87 0.25
C SER A 173 12.19 15.51 1.61
N GLY A 174 11.94 14.70 2.62
CA GLY A 174 11.42 15.20 3.91
C GLY A 174 10.01 15.79 3.83
N ASP A 175 9.27 15.59 2.72
CA ASP A 175 7.93 16.14 2.54
C ASP A 175 6.96 15.59 3.59
N THR A 176 6.19 16.51 4.18
CA THR A 176 5.13 16.22 5.16
C THR A 176 3.78 16.79 4.72
N SER A 177 3.59 17.01 3.42
CA SER A 177 2.32 17.54 2.89
C SER A 177 1.19 16.51 2.82
N GLY A 178 1.49 15.24 3.15
CA GLY A 178 0.53 14.15 3.13
C GLY A 178 -0.64 14.33 4.10
N ARG A 179 -1.78 13.73 3.75
CA ARG A 179 -3.04 13.86 4.48
C ARG A 179 -3.77 12.53 4.60
N LEU A 180 -4.48 12.35 5.74
CA LEU A 180 -5.56 11.40 5.89
C LEU A 180 -6.88 12.13 5.70
N LEU A 181 -7.76 11.59 4.88
CA LEU A 181 -9.09 12.12 4.59
C LEU A 181 -10.16 11.07 4.92
N LYS A 182 -11.40 11.54 5.10
CA LYS A 182 -12.58 10.68 5.15
C LYS A 182 -13.64 11.18 4.18
N TYR A 183 -14.34 10.23 3.59
CA TYR A 183 -15.54 10.43 2.79
C TYR A 183 -16.73 9.80 3.51
N GLU A 184 -17.74 10.58 3.82
CA GLU A 184 -18.98 10.13 4.45
C GLU A 184 -19.94 9.64 3.36
N MET A 185 -20.14 8.33 3.25
CA MET A 185 -20.89 7.70 2.13
C MET A 185 -22.34 8.16 2.06
N ASN A 186 -22.95 8.51 3.19
CA ASN A 186 -24.34 8.93 3.27
C ASN A 186 -24.56 10.38 2.78
N THR A 187 -23.57 11.24 2.91
CA THR A 187 -23.68 12.68 2.62
C THR A 187 -22.84 13.14 1.44
N GLY A 188 -21.87 12.34 1.00
CA GLY A 188 -20.87 12.70 0.00
C GLY A 188 -19.82 13.70 0.51
N GLN A 189 -19.79 14.02 1.81
CA GLN A 189 -18.87 15.00 2.36
C GLN A 189 -17.46 14.44 2.50
N VAL A 190 -16.47 15.25 2.11
CA VAL A 190 -15.04 14.98 2.33
C VAL A 190 -14.49 15.88 3.41
N LYS A 191 -13.75 15.28 4.36
CA LYS A 191 -13.08 16.03 5.44
C LYS A 191 -11.63 15.59 5.58
N VAL A 192 -10.72 16.52 5.87
CA VAL A 192 -9.36 16.21 6.28
C VAL A 192 -9.36 15.80 7.73
N VAL A 193 -8.82 14.60 8.01
CA VAL A 193 -8.72 14.02 9.36
C VAL A 193 -7.38 14.36 9.99
N LEU A 194 -6.28 14.12 9.23
CA LEU A 194 -4.91 14.43 9.66
C LEU A 194 -4.16 15.16 8.55
N ARG A 195 -3.22 16.00 8.97
CA ARG A 195 -2.23 16.68 8.13
C ARG A 195 -0.83 16.37 8.65
N GLY A 196 0.18 16.69 7.86
CA GLY A 196 1.57 16.53 8.29
C GLY A 196 2.08 15.10 8.24
N LEU A 197 1.43 14.22 7.46
CA LEU A 197 1.91 12.87 7.22
C LEU A 197 3.06 12.89 6.22
N SER A 198 4.09 12.11 6.52
CA SER A 198 5.33 12.07 5.75
C SER A 198 5.26 11.01 4.63
N GLY A 199 4.51 11.34 3.58
CA GLY A 199 4.27 10.46 2.43
C GLY A 199 3.46 9.20 2.78
N PRO A 200 2.17 9.33 3.15
CA PRO A 200 1.34 8.16 3.45
C PRO A 200 1.05 7.36 2.18
N THR A 201 1.41 6.07 2.14
CA THR A 201 1.23 5.17 0.99
C THR A 201 0.29 4.00 1.26
N GLY A 202 0.12 3.60 2.51
CA GLY A 202 -0.79 2.52 2.88
C GLY A 202 -1.73 2.91 4.00
N LEU A 203 -2.89 2.27 4.04
CA LEU A 203 -3.93 2.49 5.03
C LEU A 203 -4.66 1.19 5.31
N ALA A 204 -4.81 0.84 6.58
CA ALA A 204 -5.63 -0.27 7.03
C ALA A 204 -6.44 0.13 8.26
N ILE A 205 -7.61 -0.49 8.42
CA ILE A 205 -8.45 -0.35 9.61
C ILE A 205 -8.29 -1.58 10.50
N SER A 206 -8.34 -1.40 11.82
CA SER A 206 -8.35 -2.51 12.78
C SER A 206 -9.63 -3.33 12.67
N ASP A 207 -9.56 -4.61 13.04
CA ASP A 207 -10.68 -5.54 12.95
C ASP A 207 -11.93 -5.05 13.73
N ASP A 208 -11.72 -4.41 14.87
CA ASP A 208 -12.77 -3.79 15.69
C ASP A 208 -13.21 -2.39 15.21
N ASN A 209 -12.66 -1.90 14.12
CA ASN A 209 -12.88 -0.55 13.57
C ASN A 209 -12.64 0.59 14.57
N THR A 210 -11.69 0.45 15.52
CA THR A 210 -11.40 1.48 16.52
C THR A 210 -10.26 2.41 16.13
N PHE A 211 -9.35 1.97 15.25
CA PHE A 211 -8.21 2.77 14.78
C PHE A 211 -7.79 2.44 13.36
N LEU A 212 -7.07 3.37 12.79
CA LEU A 212 -6.40 3.24 11.50
C LEU A 212 -4.89 3.06 11.71
N VAL A 213 -4.27 2.32 10.81
CA VAL A 213 -2.82 2.19 10.67
C VAL A 213 -2.42 2.79 9.34
N ILE A 214 -1.45 3.71 9.35
CA ILE A 214 -0.97 4.45 8.19
C ILE A 214 0.51 4.15 8.02
N SER A 215 0.93 3.67 6.88
CA SER A 215 2.34 3.59 6.51
C SER A 215 2.80 4.92 5.93
N GLU A 216 3.93 5.45 6.42
CA GLU A 216 4.50 6.70 5.96
C GLU A 216 5.85 6.43 5.28
N PHE A 217 5.86 6.43 3.95
CA PHE A 217 6.99 6.07 3.09
C PHE A 217 8.24 6.91 3.37
N ILE A 218 8.11 8.24 3.34
CA ILE A 218 9.20 9.18 3.59
C ILE A 218 9.64 9.12 5.06
N GLY A 219 8.67 9.02 5.96
CA GLY A 219 8.90 8.95 7.41
C GLY A 219 9.46 7.62 7.90
N ARG A 220 9.45 6.58 7.08
CA ARG A 220 9.85 5.19 7.42
C ARG A 220 9.24 4.71 8.73
N LYS A 221 7.94 4.90 8.89
CA LYS A 221 7.21 4.58 10.11
C LYS A 221 5.79 4.13 9.86
N ILE A 222 5.22 3.50 10.87
CA ILE A 222 3.79 3.21 10.96
C ILE A 222 3.19 4.13 12.01
N THR A 223 2.14 4.83 11.61
CA THR A 223 1.36 5.73 12.47
C THR A 223 -0.01 5.12 12.74
N LYS A 224 -0.41 5.10 14.01
CA LYS A 224 -1.74 4.70 14.48
C LYS A 224 -2.56 5.95 14.78
N HIS A 225 -3.78 5.99 14.25
CA HIS A 225 -4.77 7.05 14.51
C HIS A 225 -6.07 6.44 15.06
N ILE A 226 -6.45 6.81 16.27
CA ILE A 226 -7.65 6.29 16.93
C ILE A 226 -8.88 7.03 16.41
N ILE A 227 -9.85 6.29 15.87
CA ILE A 227 -11.07 6.86 15.26
C ILE A 227 -12.32 6.68 16.13
N LYS A 228 -12.30 5.78 17.13
CA LYS A 228 -13.43 5.55 18.03
C LYS A 228 -12.99 5.42 19.49
N GLY A 229 -13.93 5.67 20.39
CA GLY A 229 -13.75 5.54 21.84
C GLY A 229 -13.19 6.79 22.53
N PRO A 230 -12.86 6.70 23.82
CA PRO A 230 -12.43 7.87 24.62
C PRO A 230 -11.14 8.52 24.15
N LYS A 231 -10.32 7.81 23.39
CA LYS A 231 -9.05 8.30 22.82
C LYS A 231 -9.16 8.69 21.34
N ALA A 232 -10.36 8.83 20.79
CA ALA A 232 -10.56 9.23 19.41
C ALA A 232 -9.84 10.57 19.11
N GLY A 233 -9.12 10.62 17.98
CA GLY A 233 -8.27 11.74 17.59
C GLY A 233 -6.79 11.59 18.01
N LEU A 234 -6.45 10.70 18.95
CA LEU A 234 -5.06 10.45 19.31
C LEU A 234 -4.30 9.81 18.13
N THR A 235 -3.12 10.36 17.87
CA THR A 235 -2.23 9.89 16.79
C THR A 235 -0.84 9.67 17.36
N GLN A 236 -0.23 8.52 17.03
CA GLN A 236 1.13 8.21 17.49
C GLN A 236 1.85 7.29 16.48
N ALA A 237 3.16 7.48 16.34
CA ALA A 237 4.00 6.52 15.66
C ALA A 237 4.20 5.29 16.57
N ILE A 238 3.87 4.09 16.03
CA ILE A 238 3.96 2.84 16.80
C ILE A 238 5.13 1.95 16.36
N LEU A 239 5.68 2.17 15.16
CA LEU A 239 6.81 1.39 14.65
C LEU A 239 7.67 2.25 13.73
N LYS A 240 8.99 2.22 13.91
CA LYS A 240 9.99 2.73 12.97
C LYS A 240 10.53 1.57 12.14
N LEU A 241 10.73 1.81 10.85
CA LEU A 241 11.19 0.80 9.89
C LEU A 241 12.55 1.18 9.32
N VAL A 242 13.31 0.16 8.90
CA VAL A 242 14.64 0.36 8.28
C VAL A 242 14.55 0.85 6.84
N GLY A 243 13.43 0.60 6.16
CA GLY A 243 13.17 0.99 4.77
C GLY A 243 11.84 1.74 4.64
N GLN A 244 11.50 2.02 3.40
CA GLN A 244 10.28 2.72 3.00
C GLN A 244 9.09 1.75 3.02
N PRO A 245 8.10 1.95 3.93
CA PRO A 245 6.88 1.18 3.90
C PRO A 245 5.98 1.60 2.74
N ASP A 246 5.24 0.63 2.20
CA ASP A 246 4.22 0.83 1.20
C ASP A 246 2.86 0.31 1.74
N ASN A 247 2.04 -0.39 0.97
CA ASN A 247 0.73 -0.82 1.43
C ASN A 247 0.78 -1.61 2.74
N VAL A 248 -0.14 -1.30 3.64
CA VAL A 248 -0.39 -2.02 4.88
C VAL A 248 -1.78 -2.66 4.82
N LYS A 249 -1.88 -3.93 5.22
CA LYS A 249 -3.13 -4.70 5.21
C LYS A 249 -3.33 -5.43 6.53
N TRP A 250 -4.58 -5.53 6.99
CA TRP A 250 -4.93 -6.39 8.11
C TRP A 250 -4.68 -7.86 7.75
N ALA A 251 -4.06 -8.62 8.66
CA ALA A 251 -3.79 -10.03 8.49
C ALA A 251 -4.93 -10.88 9.09
N THR A 252 -5.40 -11.88 8.35
CA THR A 252 -6.44 -12.82 8.86
C THR A 252 -5.99 -13.60 10.10
N SER A 253 -4.68 -13.77 10.26
CA SER A 253 -4.05 -14.36 11.46
C SER A 253 -3.79 -13.36 12.60
N GLY A 254 -4.34 -12.14 12.50
CA GLY A 254 -4.20 -11.03 13.46
C GLY A 254 -2.98 -10.14 13.19
N GLY A 255 -3.09 -8.85 13.55
CA GLY A 255 -2.07 -7.83 13.27
C GLY A 255 -2.10 -7.34 11.83
N PHE A 256 -1.01 -6.72 11.40
CA PHE A 256 -0.89 -6.08 10.09
C PHE A 256 0.35 -6.55 9.36
N TRP A 257 0.25 -6.75 8.06
CA TRP A 257 1.39 -6.87 7.18
C TRP A 257 1.65 -5.54 6.45
N VAL A 258 2.91 -5.16 6.34
CA VAL A 258 3.35 -4.00 5.55
C VAL A 258 4.48 -4.42 4.61
N ALA A 259 4.38 -3.97 3.36
CA ALA A 259 5.48 -4.07 2.40
C ALA A 259 6.55 -3.02 2.75
N VAL A 260 7.81 -3.39 2.71
CA VAL A 260 8.93 -2.48 3.02
C VAL A 260 10.02 -2.63 1.97
N ASN A 261 10.44 -1.51 1.39
CA ASN A 261 11.53 -1.42 0.43
C ASN A 261 12.75 -0.79 1.09
N ILE A 262 13.84 -1.53 1.21
CA ILE A 262 15.12 -0.97 1.66
C ILE A 262 15.89 -0.59 0.39
N LEU A 263 15.89 0.70 0.08
CA LEU A 263 16.54 1.23 -1.13
C LEU A 263 18.05 1.03 -1.03
N LYS A 264 18.63 0.42 -2.05
CA LYS A 264 20.08 0.31 -2.21
C LYS A 264 20.61 1.58 -2.87
N PRO A 265 21.88 1.93 -2.65
CA PRO A 265 22.51 3.02 -3.39
C PRO A 265 22.34 2.79 -4.89
N PRO A 266 21.97 3.83 -5.67
CA PRO A 266 21.79 3.69 -7.12
C PRO A 266 23.11 3.27 -7.77
N GLN A 267 23.04 2.29 -8.66
CA GLN A 267 24.16 1.93 -9.52
C GLN A 267 24.09 2.77 -10.81
N PRO A 268 25.23 3.20 -11.38
CA PRO A 268 25.25 4.16 -12.50
C PRO A 268 24.48 3.75 -13.77
N GLN A 269 24.09 2.48 -13.89
CA GLN A 269 23.46 1.90 -15.09
C GLN A 269 22.03 1.38 -14.81
N GLU A 270 21.51 1.55 -13.61
CA GLU A 270 20.19 1.04 -13.22
C GLU A 270 19.12 2.13 -13.39
N LEU A 271 18.14 1.87 -14.27
CA LEU A 271 16.97 2.74 -14.46
C LEU A 271 16.03 2.73 -13.26
N ILE A 272 15.99 1.62 -12.50
CA ILE A 272 15.15 1.43 -11.34
C ILE A 272 16.05 1.01 -10.18
N PRO A 273 16.01 1.69 -9.02
CA PRO A 273 16.85 1.36 -7.89
C PRO A 273 16.54 -0.08 -7.41
N MET A 274 17.60 -0.84 -7.17
CA MET A 274 17.48 -2.14 -6.51
C MET A 274 16.99 -1.95 -5.08
N THR A 275 16.09 -2.83 -4.66
CA THR A 275 15.57 -2.84 -3.29
C THR A 275 15.82 -4.19 -2.63
N GLU A 276 16.00 -4.19 -1.31
CA GLU A 276 15.71 -5.36 -0.53
C GLU A 276 14.25 -5.27 -0.09
N SER A 277 13.45 -6.21 -0.60
CA SER A 277 11.99 -6.22 -0.42
C SER A 277 11.62 -7.18 0.69
N ILE A 278 11.01 -6.66 1.76
CA ILE A 278 10.60 -7.44 2.92
C ILE A 278 9.15 -7.15 3.28
N ALA A 279 8.39 -8.19 3.64
CA ALA A 279 7.12 -8.02 4.32
C ALA A 279 7.35 -8.09 5.84
N VAL A 280 6.78 -7.15 6.58
CA VAL A 280 6.89 -7.07 8.04
C VAL A 280 5.51 -7.21 8.65
N LYS A 281 5.34 -8.21 9.53
CA LYS A 281 4.13 -8.36 10.35
C LYS A 281 4.31 -7.70 11.71
N PHE A 282 3.32 -6.95 12.15
CA PHE A 282 3.35 -6.29 13.47
C PHE A 282 1.97 -6.29 14.14
N ASP A 283 1.97 -6.20 15.48
CA ASP A 283 0.75 -6.13 16.26
C ASP A 283 0.20 -4.69 16.39
N ILE A 284 -0.91 -4.54 17.07
CA ILE A 284 -1.59 -3.25 17.30
C ILE A 284 -0.77 -2.22 18.10
N ASN A 285 0.34 -2.64 18.71
CA ASN A 285 1.27 -1.80 19.48
C ASN A 285 2.58 -1.54 18.74
N GLY A 286 2.74 -2.09 17.52
CA GLY A 286 3.94 -1.95 16.71
C GLY A 286 5.03 -2.98 17.01
N LYS A 287 4.78 -4.00 17.83
CA LYS A 287 5.71 -5.12 18.03
C LYS A 287 5.77 -5.96 16.77
N ILE A 288 6.98 -6.17 16.25
CA ILE A 288 7.19 -7.03 15.08
C ILE A 288 6.95 -8.48 15.47
N LEU A 289 6.10 -9.15 14.71
CA LEU A 289 5.69 -10.55 14.90
C LEU A 289 6.41 -11.49 13.91
N ASP A 290 6.62 -11.04 12.66
CA ASP A 290 7.22 -11.86 11.61
C ASP A 290 7.88 -10.98 10.54
N ARG A 291 8.77 -11.56 9.73
CA ARG A 291 9.39 -10.95 8.56
C ARG A 291 9.56 -11.98 7.46
N LYS A 292 9.28 -11.59 6.22
CA LYS A 292 9.50 -12.42 5.03
C LYS A 292 10.35 -11.65 4.03
N ASN A 293 11.48 -12.21 3.62
CA ASN A 293 12.26 -11.64 2.53
C ASN A 293 11.69 -12.15 1.20
N VAL A 294 11.22 -11.21 0.37
CA VAL A 294 10.61 -11.47 -0.95
C VAL A 294 11.45 -10.92 -2.10
N THR A 295 12.68 -10.49 -1.84
CA THR A 295 13.57 -9.84 -2.80
C THR A 295 13.78 -10.67 -4.09
N LEU A 296 13.85 -12.00 -3.98
CA LEU A 296 13.99 -12.87 -5.16
C LEU A 296 12.82 -12.74 -6.15
N GLY A 297 11.60 -12.49 -5.64
CA GLY A 297 10.43 -12.22 -6.46
C GLY A 297 10.29 -10.76 -6.88
N TYR A 298 10.79 -9.84 -6.06
CA TYR A 298 10.59 -8.40 -6.18
C TYR A 298 11.89 -7.61 -5.94
N PRO A 299 12.87 -7.66 -6.85
CA PRO A 299 14.17 -7.02 -6.64
C PRO A 299 14.15 -5.49 -6.78
N ASN A 300 13.14 -4.92 -7.41
CA ASN A 300 13.11 -3.49 -7.75
C ASN A 300 12.04 -2.70 -7.02
N SER A 301 10.93 -3.35 -6.67
CA SER A 301 9.79 -2.72 -5.99
C SER A 301 8.88 -3.79 -5.41
N PHE A 302 8.32 -3.50 -4.24
CA PHE A 302 7.38 -4.35 -3.53
C PHE A 302 6.33 -3.48 -2.87
N SER A 303 5.09 -3.56 -3.32
CA SER A 303 4.05 -2.62 -2.88
C SER A 303 3.09 -3.21 -1.86
N GLY A 304 2.77 -4.49 -1.91
CA GLY A 304 1.75 -5.06 -1.03
C GLY A 304 1.94 -6.52 -0.67
N TYR A 305 1.51 -6.88 0.55
CA TYR A 305 1.47 -8.24 1.07
C TYR A 305 0.14 -8.49 1.78
N LEU A 306 -0.75 -9.22 1.13
CA LEU A 306 -2.07 -9.58 1.66
C LEU A 306 -2.11 -11.06 2.04
N GLU A 307 -2.28 -11.33 3.34
CA GLU A 307 -2.55 -12.68 3.85
C GLU A 307 -4.03 -13.01 3.66
N TYR A 308 -4.31 -14.09 2.90
CA TYR A 308 -5.67 -14.52 2.63
C TYR A 308 -5.75 -16.04 2.44
N PHE A 309 -6.55 -16.74 3.27
CA PHE A 309 -6.76 -18.19 3.25
C PHE A 309 -5.49 -19.03 3.11
N GLY A 310 -4.51 -18.84 4.01
CA GLY A 310 -3.28 -19.61 4.05
C GLY A 310 -2.30 -19.34 2.90
N LYS A 311 -2.55 -18.27 2.14
CA LYS A 311 -1.66 -17.76 1.09
C LYS A 311 -1.33 -16.30 1.35
N ALA A 312 -0.20 -15.85 0.83
CA ALA A 312 0.13 -14.43 0.72
C ALA A 312 0.10 -14.02 -0.74
N TYR A 313 -0.66 -12.99 -1.03
CA TYR A 313 -0.74 -12.35 -2.35
C TYR A 313 0.08 -11.07 -2.32
N THR A 314 0.89 -10.87 -3.34
CA THR A 314 1.88 -9.79 -3.35
C THR A 314 1.80 -8.99 -4.64
N GLY A 315 1.87 -7.67 -4.51
CA GLY A 315 1.81 -6.72 -5.60
C GLY A 315 3.06 -5.86 -5.71
N SER A 316 3.21 -5.19 -6.85
CA SER A 316 4.30 -4.25 -7.11
C SER A 316 3.99 -3.35 -8.30
N LEU A 317 4.62 -2.18 -8.37
CA LEU A 317 4.48 -1.22 -9.48
C LEU A 317 5.13 -1.66 -10.79
N VAL A 318 6.04 -2.64 -10.75
CA VAL A 318 6.96 -2.94 -11.87
C VAL A 318 6.60 -4.19 -12.65
N PRO A 319 6.33 -5.37 -12.04
CA PRO A 319 6.14 -6.62 -12.77
C PRO A 319 4.76 -6.72 -13.47
N ASP A 320 4.67 -7.72 -14.35
CA ASP A 320 3.46 -8.12 -15.06
C ASP A 320 2.76 -9.31 -14.40
N PHE A 321 2.94 -9.51 -13.09
CA PHE A 321 2.36 -10.62 -12.34
C PHE A 321 2.01 -10.23 -10.90
N LEU A 322 0.98 -10.84 -10.33
CA LEU A 322 0.82 -10.98 -8.89
C LEU A 322 1.57 -12.21 -8.41
N GLY A 323 2.31 -12.10 -7.32
CA GLY A 323 2.95 -13.23 -6.68
C GLY A 323 2.05 -13.91 -5.65
N VAL A 324 2.15 -15.24 -5.55
CA VAL A 324 1.45 -16.02 -4.53
C VAL A 324 2.44 -16.91 -3.82
N TYR A 325 2.48 -16.81 -2.50
CA TYR A 325 3.27 -17.66 -1.61
C TYR A 325 2.32 -18.50 -0.75
N SER A 326 2.65 -19.77 -0.54
CA SER A 326 1.95 -20.59 0.45
C SER A 326 2.45 -20.24 1.85
N LEU A 327 1.55 -19.95 2.77
CA LEU A 327 1.86 -19.78 4.19
C LEU A 327 1.78 -21.15 4.85
N LYS A 328 2.89 -21.57 5.45
CA LYS A 328 2.96 -22.83 6.23
C LYS A 328 2.52 -22.57 7.66
#